data_0c2323ed1b153c8b5d64002dcd9e65a5
#
_entry.id   0c2323ed1b153c8b5d64002dcd9e65a5
#
_cell.length_a   1.000
_cell.length_b   1.000
_cell.length_c   1.000
_cell.angle_alpha   90.00
_cell.angle_beta   90.00
_cell.angle_gamma   90.00
#
_symmetry.space_group_name_H-M   'P 1'
#
loop_
_entity.id
_entity.type
_entity.pdbx_description
1 polymer ?
#
loop_
_entity_poly.entity_id
_entity_poly.type
_entity_poly.pdbx_seq_one_letter_code
_entity_poly.pdbx_strand_id
1 'polypeptide(L)'
;AAPLAALLALSSCSSSSDEPAEEASSTEVTYPSVDFTTPGPGVGLGSEDQEISGEFPEPLHVAEIDPIGADQLLGVEGGFGALELTVNAIDPASGEVTTRVVVGPGIWQPVIHGFVGESASDPAVLAAEVWRPRGSRGDADFTVSTYSGNLLEPKEIALPEVARVHSRDGSHAVTSDGKYFVTWDDGLYGIRVVDLEAGEESGAVQIVGCGPFTWMVGNDLYSVCEDDRELLHVNIGEDGVPTEVGRAKVLPDDFVSARNTTMAVDAESALLIAENGDVFVFDFSEGLPSEPVTPIGNAGDDSGRFAANAINADATRIAVTYTDSIVHPDSGRGGSVAKVVLFDAENLAPVRSYSLADIGIESYSSMAYSVDGGTFYVLGDGAEVDGSAPQKLVGFDSATGEQVSSVELSGNVGAVTSLLTPEEIG
;
A
#
# COMPACT_ATOMS: atom_id res chain seq x y z
N ALA A 1 35.17 10.39 -46.71
CA ALA A 1 34.86 9.96 -45.37
C ALA A 1 33.84 8.83 -45.47
N ALA A 2 34.26 7.60 -45.23
CA ALA A 2 33.42 6.40 -45.33
C ALA A 2 32.77 6.05 -43.97
N PRO A 3 31.58 5.49 -43.93
CA PRO A 3 30.99 5.02 -42.70
C PRO A 3 31.47 3.60 -42.38
N LEU A 4 31.85 3.38 -41.11
CA LEU A 4 32.22 2.09 -40.54
C LEU A 4 30.94 1.39 -40.14
N ALA A 5 30.61 0.27 -40.81
CA ALA A 5 29.56 -0.64 -40.40
C ALA A 5 30.16 -1.66 -39.44
N ALA A 6 29.66 -1.73 -38.21
CA ALA A 6 30.00 -2.78 -37.24
C ALA A 6 29.04 -3.97 -37.43
N LEU A 7 29.59 -5.09 -37.91
CA LEU A 7 28.90 -6.40 -37.87
C LEU A 7 28.96 -6.99 -36.47
N LEU A 8 27.83 -7.21 -35.85
CA LEU A 8 27.68 -8.10 -34.71
C LEU A 8 27.56 -9.54 -35.22
N ALA A 9 28.59 -10.33 -34.96
CA ALA A 9 28.56 -11.77 -35.21
C ALA A 9 27.92 -12.49 -33.99
N LEU A 10 26.77 -13.05 -34.19
CA LEU A 10 26.15 -14.02 -33.29
C LEU A 10 26.86 -15.37 -33.49
N SER A 11 27.69 -15.75 -32.52
CA SER A 11 28.25 -17.10 -32.46
C SER A 11 27.22 -18.06 -31.86
N SER A 12 26.57 -18.85 -32.73
CA SER A 12 25.83 -20.02 -32.32
C SER A 12 26.83 -21.15 -32.01
N CYS A 13 26.92 -21.58 -30.77
CA CYS A 13 27.57 -22.85 -30.42
C CYS A 13 26.62 -24.00 -30.77
N SER A 14 26.85 -24.62 -31.89
CA SER A 14 26.34 -25.98 -32.17
C SER A 14 27.43 -26.98 -31.83
N SER A 15 27.32 -27.67 -30.72
CA SER A 15 28.06 -28.90 -30.48
C SER A 15 27.21 -30.06 -30.93
N SER A 16 27.55 -30.63 -32.08
CA SER A 16 27.09 -31.95 -32.50
C SER A 16 27.92 -33.00 -31.75
N SER A 17 27.33 -33.72 -30.82
CA SER A 17 27.80 -35.02 -30.37
C SER A 17 26.76 -36.03 -30.79
N ASP A 18 27.10 -36.80 -31.85
CA ASP A 18 26.42 -38.04 -32.21
C ASP A 18 26.69 -39.09 -31.12
N GLU A 19 25.78 -39.21 -30.17
CA GLU A 19 25.62 -40.43 -29.39
C GLU A 19 24.27 -41.03 -29.76
N PRO A 20 24.19 -42.37 -30.01
CA PRO A 20 22.95 -43.03 -30.36
C PRO A 20 21.99 -42.94 -29.18
N ALA A 21 20.80 -42.42 -29.43
CA ALA A 21 19.72 -42.37 -28.47
C ALA A 21 19.39 -43.83 -28.05
N GLU A 22 19.66 -44.18 -26.80
CA GLU A 22 19.02 -45.31 -26.16
C GLU A 22 17.51 -45.01 -26.15
N GLU A 23 16.76 -45.91 -26.81
CA GLU A 23 15.30 -45.91 -26.72
C GLU A 23 14.91 -46.06 -25.25
N ALA A 24 14.52 -44.94 -24.65
CA ALA A 24 13.88 -44.98 -23.35
C ALA A 24 12.58 -45.73 -23.48
N SER A 25 12.56 -46.95 -22.99
CA SER A 25 11.34 -47.75 -22.83
C SER A 25 10.34 -46.93 -22.04
N SER A 26 9.33 -46.41 -22.74
CA SER A 26 8.18 -45.78 -22.10
C SER A 26 7.45 -46.84 -21.30
N THR A 27 7.74 -46.96 -20.05
CA THR A 27 6.87 -47.67 -19.11
C THR A 27 5.57 -46.87 -19.07
N GLU A 28 4.57 -47.39 -19.77
CA GLU A 28 3.22 -46.89 -19.73
C GLU A 28 2.74 -46.95 -18.27
N VAL A 29 2.71 -45.80 -17.61
CA VAL A 29 2.17 -45.69 -16.26
C VAL A 29 0.67 -45.80 -16.39
N THR A 30 0.15 -46.99 -16.20
CA THR A 30 -1.29 -47.21 -16.09
C THR A 30 -1.76 -46.69 -14.76
N TYR A 31 -2.40 -45.51 -14.77
CA TYR A 31 -3.13 -45.04 -13.60
C TYR A 31 -4.35 -45.93 -13.39
N PRO A 32 -4.60 -46.37 -12.14
CA PRO A 32 -5.83 -47.10 -11.86
C PRO A 32 -7.02 -46.21 -12.24
N SER A 33 -7.92 -46.74 -13.05
CA SER A 33 -9.17 -46.04 -13.32
C SER A 33 -9.96 -45.89 -12.04
N VAL A 34 -10.09 -44.68 -11.52
CA VAL A 34 -10.95 -44.41 -10.38
C VAL A 34 -12.37 -44.28 -10.91
N ASP A 35 -13.22 -45.21 -10.54
CA ASP A 35 -14.65 -45.15 -10.84
C ASP A 35 -15.28 -44.12 -9.88
N PHE A 36 -15.49 -42.89 -10.40
CA PHE A 36 -16.14 -41.82 -9.65
C PHE A 36 -17.66 -41.97 -9.55
N THR A 37 -18.23 -43.02 -10.13
CA THR A 37 -19.68 -43.27 -10.09
C THR A 37 -20.12 -44.06 -8.85
N THR A 38 -19.18 -44.71 -8.17
CA THR A 38 -19.45 -45.45 -6.95
C THR A 38 -18.72 -44.77 -5.79
N PRO A 39 -19.41 -44.24 -4.74
CA PRO A 39 -18.77 -43.75 -3.57
C PRO A 39 -17.87 -44.82 -2.96
N GLY A 40 -16.56 -44.52 -2.78
CA GLY A 40 -15.65 -45.45 -2.14
C GLY A 40 -16.10 -45.78 -0.72
N PRO A 41 -15.90 -47.03 -0.26
CA PRO A 41 -16.23 -47.39 1.11
C PRO A 41 -15.32 -46.60 2.07
N GLY A 42 -15.88 -45.61 2.75
CA GLY A 42 -15.15 -44.84 3.75
C GLY A 42 -15.36 -43.34 3.72
N VAL A 43 -15.89 -42.77 2.64
CA VAL A 43 -16.44 -41.42 2.73
C VAL A 43 -17.96 -41.58 2.88
N GLY A 44 -18.39 -42.01 4.06
CA GLY A 44 -19.77 -41.92 4.40
C GLY A 44 -20.15 -40.45 4.44
N LEU A 45 -20.74 -39.96 3.35
CA LEU A 45 -21.79 -38.98 3.51
C LEU A 45 -22.77 -39.65 4.45
N GLY A 46 -22.84 -39.13 5.69
CA GLY A 46 -23.57 -39.74 6.77
C GLY A 46 -24.94 -40.22 6.30
N SER A 47 -25.42 -41.29 6.93
CA SER A 47 -26.79 -41.76 6.71
C SER A 47 -27.73 -40.54 6.80
N GLU A 48 -28.83 -40.58 6.05
CA GLU A 48 -29.84 -39.51 6.03
C GLU A 48 -30.36 -39.08 7.42
N ASP A 49 -29.96 -39.79 8.48
CA ASP A 49 -30.30 -39.54 9.86
C ASP A 49 -29.16 -38.94 10.69
N GLN A 50 -28.04 -38.62 10.10
CA GLN A 50 -26.98 -37.88 10.79
C GLN A 50 -27.33 -36.40 10.76
N GLU A 51 -28.09 -35.93 11.76
CA GLU A 51 -28.11 -34.51 12.09
C GLU A 51 -26.65 -34.10 12.17
N ILE A 52 -26.22 -33.25 11.22
CA ILE A 52 -24.98 -32.51 11.39
C ILE A 52 -25.22 -31.47 12.46
N SER A 53 -25.29 -31.94 13.70
CA SER A 53 -25.24 -31.12 14.90
C SER A 53 -23.75 -30.77 15.19
N GLY A 54 -23.05 -30.35 14.19
CA GLY A 54 -21.78 -29.70 14.35
C GLY A 54 -22.08 -28.22 14.55
N GLU A 55 -22.06 -27.74 15.78
CA GLU A 55 -21.57 -26.39 15.96
C GLU A 55 -20.22 -26.40 15.29
N PHE A 56 -20.12 -25.74 14.13
CA PHE A 56 -18.81 -25.39 13.58
C PHE A 56 -18.13 -24.62 14.69
N PRO A 57 -16.92 -25.02 15.13
CA PRO A 57 -16.26 -24.41 16.28
C PRO A 57 -15.95 -22.93 16.10
N GLU A 58 -16.10 -22.43 14.89
CA GLU A 58 -16.06 -21.01 14.57
C GLU A 58 -17.39 -20.62 13.93
N PRO A 59 -18.11 -19.66 14.51
CA PRO A 59 -19.24 -19.10 13.83
C PRO A 59 -18.78 -18.57 12.48
N LEU A 60 -19.48 -18.95 11.42
CA LEU A 60 -19.30 -18.37 10.08
C LEU A 60 -19.78 -16.91 10.10
N HIS A 61 -19.24 -16.08 10.99
CA HIS A 61 -19.49 -14.64 11.05
C HIS A 61 -18.69 -13.87 9.99
N VAL A 62 -18.35 -14.54 8.92
CA VAL A 62 -17.51 -14.02 7.85
C VAL A 62 -18.26 -13.04 6.95
N ALA A 63 -19.55 -12.84 7.18
CA ALA A 63 -20.38 -12.06 6.28
C ALA A 63 -20.64 -10.63 6.73
N GLU A 64 -20.40 -10.30 7.99
CA GLU A 64 -20.72 -8.98 8.53
C GLU A 64 -19.54 -8.44 9.33
N ILE A 65 -19.27 -7.15 9.15
CA ILE A 65 -18.26 -6.41 9.91
C ILE A 65 -18.89 -5.23 10.62
N ASP A 66 -18.33 -4.90 11.77
CA ASP A 66 -18.61 -3.63 12.43
C ASP A 66 -17.89 -2.48 11.71
N PRO A 67 -18.40 -1.24 11.81
CA PRO A 67 -17.68 -0.07 11.32
C PRO A 67 -16.30 0.04 11.96
N ILE A 68 -15.34 0.53 11.20
CA ILE A 68 -13.99 0.79 11.72
C ILE A 68 -14.03 2.10 12.52
N GLY A 69 -13.64 2.03 13.80
CA GLY A 69 -13.62 3.18 14.68
C GLY A 69 -12.38 4.07 14.49
N ALA A 70 -12.51 5.33 14.89
CA ALA A 70 -11.40 6.30 14.88
C ALA A 70 -10.25 5.92 15.85
N ASP A 71 -10.48 5.00 16.76
CA ASP A 71 -9.49 4.47 17.70
C ASP A 71 -8.76 3.23 17.16
N GLN A 72 -9.05 2.80 15.94
CA GLN A 72 -8.44 1.63 15.31
C GLN A 72 -7.41 2.01 14.26
N LEU A 73 -6.52 1.06 13.96
CA LEU A 73 -5.61 1.08 12.83
C LEU A 73 -5.98 -0.04 11.85
N LEU A 74 -5.58 0.09 10.61
CA LEU A 74 -5.67 -1.00 9.64
C LEU A 74 -4.31 -1.64 9.43
N GLY A 75 -4.27 -2.96 9.51
CA GLY A 75 -3.09 -3.77 9.20
C GLY A 75 -3.33 -4.61 7.96
N VAL A 76 -2.47 -4.49 6.96
CA VAL A 76 -2.57 -5.27 5.73
C VAL A 76 -1.64 -6.47 5.83
N GLU A 77 -2.21 -7.68 5.73
CA GLU A 77 -1.46 -8.93 5.57
C GLU A 77 -1.32 -9.27 4.10
N GLY A 78 -0.18 -9.83 3.76
CA GLY A 78 0.15 -10.21 2.41
C GLY A 78 1.13 -9.24 1.77
N GLY A 79 1.53 -9.55 0.57
CA GLY A 79 2.54 -8.77 -0.12
C GLY A 79 2.70 -9.20 -1.57
N PHE A 80 3.82 -8.85 -2.16
CA PHE A 80 4.13 -9.17 -3.55
C PHE A 80 3.92 -10.65 -3.87
N GLY A 81 3.02 -10.93 -4.80
CA GLY A 81 2.72 -12.30 -5.26
C GLY A 81 1.68 -13.04 -4.43
N ALA A 82 1.07 -12.42 -3.43
CA ALA A 82 -0.08 -13.01 -2.73
C ALA A 82 -1.28 -13.11 -3.68
N LEU A 83 -2.05 -14.19 -3.53
CA LEU A 83 -3.27 -14.40 -4.32
C LEU A 83 -4.50 -13.75 -3.69
N GLU A 84 -4.40 -13.41 -2.43
CA GLU A 84 -5.39 -12.69 -1.64
C GLU A 84 -4.65 -11.88 -0.57
N LEU A 85 -5.30 -10.90 -0.04
CA LEU A 85 -4.80 -10.03 1.00
C LEU A 85 -5.84 -9.94 2.10
N THR A 86 -5.38 -9.68 3.31
CA THR A 86 -6.27 -9.48 4.43
C THR A 86 -6.04 -8.09 5.02
N VAL A 87 -7.10 -7.35 5.21
CA VAL A 87 -7.11 -6.08 5.93
C VAL A 87 -7.71 -6.32 7.30
N ASN A 88 -6.95 -6.01 8.33
CA ASN A 88 -7.34 -6.22 9.72
C ASN A 88 -7.57 -4.88 10.40
N ALA A 89 -8.72 -4.68 11.03
CA ALA A 89 -8.88 -3.59 11.99
C ALA A 89 -8.26 -4.01 13.32
N ILE A 90 -7.35 -3.20 13.82
CA ILE A 90 -6.53 -3.48 15.00
C ILE A 90 -6.87 -2.46 16.09
N ASP A 91 -7.21 -2.93 17.27
CA ASP A 91 -7.22 -2.10 18.48
C ASP A 91 -5.77 -1.88 18.94
N PRO A 92 -5.20 -0.68 18.81
CA PRO A 92 -3.80 -0.44 19.15
C PRO A 92 -3.55 -0.44 20.67
N ALA A 93 -4.59 -0.40 21.51
CA ALA A 93 -4.42 -0.45 22.94
C ALA A 93 -4.21 -1.88 23.44
N SER A 94 -4.83 -2.88 22.80
CA SER A 94 -4.73 -4.30 23.16
C SER A 94 -3.90 -5.13 22.18
N GLY A 95 -3.76 -4.70 20.94
CA GLY A 95 -3.21 -5.48 19.84
C GLY A 95 -4.18 -6.52 19.27
N GLU A 96 -5.45 -6.47 19.66
CA GLU A 96 -6.47 -7.40 19.19
C GLU A 96 -6.96 -7.00 17.79
N VAL A 97 -7.10 -8.00 16.92
CA VAL A 97 -7.80 -7.84 15.65
C VAL A 97 -9.28 -7.97 15.86
N THR A 98 -10.02 -6.89 15.63
CA THR A 98 -11.46 -6.80 15.85
C THR A 98 -12.27 -7.16 14.60
N THR A 99 -11.69 -6.89 13.42
CA THR A 99 -12.35 -7.07 12.13
C THR A 99 -11.34 -7.57 11.11
N ARG A 100 -11.78 -8.41 10.19
CA ARG A 100 -10.95 -8.94 9.11
C ARG A 100 -11.71 -8.94 7.79
N VAL A 101 -11.12 -8.31 6.78
CA VAL A 101 -11.65 -8.24 5.41
C VAL A 101 -10.65 -8.91 4.47
N VAL A 102 -11.11 -9.92 3.72
CA VAL A 102 -10.29 -10.54 2.68
C VAL A 102 -10.59 -9.82 1.37
N VAL A 103 -9.54 -9.30 0.74
CA VAL A 103 -9.60 -8.56 -0.53
C VAL A 103 -8.76 -9.25 -1.59
N GLY A 104 -9.01 -8.95 -2.84
CA GLY A 104 -8.23 -9.47 -3.96
C GLY A 104 -6.80 -8.95 -4.01
N PRO A 105 -5.93 -9.61 -4.80
CA PRO A 105 -4.56 -9.15 -4.96
C PRO A 105 -4.50 -7.84 -5.74
N GLY A 106 -3.51 -7.00 -5.42
CA GLY A 106 -3.08 -5.91 -6.29
C GLY A 106 -2.11 -6.39 -7.37
N ILE A 107 -1.68 -5.51 -8.27
CA ILE A 107 -0.67 -5.82 -9.29
C ILE A 107 0.70 -6.07 -8.63
N TRP A 108 1.08 -5.22 -7.69
CA TRP A 108 2.34 -5.28 -6.96
C TRP A 108 2.15 -5.39 -5.46
N GLN A 109 1.30 -4.56 -4.93
CA GLN A 109 0.82 -4.49 -3.55
C GLN A 109 -0.66 -4.13 -3.61
N PRO A 110 -1.43 -4.31 -2.55
CA PRO A 110 -2.80 -3.84 -2.52
C PRO A 110 -2.82 -2.31 -2.48
N VAL A 111 -3.74 -1.72 -3.19
CA VAL A 111 -4.17 -0.36 -2.95
C VAL A 111 -5.34 -0.46 -1.98
N ILE A 112 -5.11 -0.07 -0.75
CA ILE A 112 -6.11 -0.12 0.32
C ILE A 112 -6.29 1.29 0.85
N HIS A 113 -7.55 1.69 1.01
CA HIS A 113 -7.94 2.90 1.70
C HIS A 113 -8.95 2.53 2.77
N GLY A 114 -8.76 2.99 3.98
CA GLY A 114 -9.63 2.70 5.10
C GLY A 114 -10.47 3.91 5.49
N PHE A 115 -11.68 3.66 5.94
CA PHE A 115 -12.61 4.71 6.35
C PHE A 115 -13.03 4.52 7.79
N VAL A 116 -13.16 5.61 8.51
CA VAL A 116 -13.85 5.65 9.80
C VAL A 116 -15.35 5.67 9.53
N GLY A 117 -16.09 4.73 10.11
CA GLY A 117 -17.54 4.60 9.94
C GLY A 117 -18.27 4.68 11.27
N GLU A 118 -19.54 5.13 11.24
CA GLU A 118 -20.43 5.17 12.41
C GLU A 118 -21.51 4.06 12.34
N SER A 119 -21.75 3.53 11.14
CA SER A 119 -22.77 2.52 10.91
C SER A 119 -22.28 1.40 9.97
N ALA A 120 -22.91 0.22 10.05
CA ALA A 120 -22.56 -0.92 9.20
C ALA A 120 -22.78 -0.66 7.68
N SER A 121 -23.49 0.39 7.32
CA SER A 121 -23.65 0.79 5.90
C SER A 121 -22.53 1.68 5.39
N ASP A 122 -21.73 2.24 6.27
CA ASP A 122 -20.63 3.12 5.88
C ASP A 122 -19.51 2.28 5.27
N PRO A 123 -18.74 2.83 4.32
CA PRO A 123 -17.56 2.16 3.83
C PRO A 123 -16.58 1.86 4.98
N ALA A 124 -16.01 0.69 4.98
CA ALA A 124 -14.94 0.30 5.90
C ALA A 124 -13.58 0.25 5.19
N VAL A 125 -13.56 -0.41 4.04
CA VAL A 125 -12.35 -0.61 3.24
C VAL A 125 -12.67 -0.41 1.76
N LEU A 126 -11.83 0.34 1.07
CA LEU A 126 -11.77 0.38 -0.38
C LEU A 126 -10.50 -0.34 -0.83
N ALA A 127 -10.62 -1.20 -1.83
CA ALA A 127 -9.50 -1.92 -2.41
C ALA A 127 -9.49 -1.82 -3.93
N ALA A 128 -8.33 -1.53 -4.53
CA ALA A 128 -8.16 -1.72 -5.96
C ALA A 128 -7.56 -3.11 -6.21
N GLU A 129 -8.30 -3.96 -6.90
CA GLU A 129 -8.09 -5.40 -6.98
C GLU A 129 -7.88 -5.88 -8.41
N VAL A 130 -7.18 -7.01 -8.52
CA VAL A 130 -6.94 -7.69 -9.82
C VAL A 130 -7.31 -9.15 -9.68
N TRP A 131 -8.50 -9.50 -10.11
CA TRP A 131 -8.99 -10.87 -10.04
C TRP A 131 -8.61 -11.66 -11.29
N ARG A 132 -8.32 -12.94 -11.11
CA ARG A 132 -8.10 -13.89 -12.19
C ARG A 132 -8.83 -15.20 -11.90
N PRO A 133 -9.53 -15.80 -12.88
CA PRO A 133 -10.43 -16.94 -12.63
C PRO A 133 -9.71 -18.20 -12.11
N ARG A 134 -8.38 -18.26 -12.23
CA ARG A 134 -7.57 -19.40 -11.79
C ARG A 134 -6.33 -18.95 -11.02
N GLY A 135 -6.53 -18.12 -10.01
CA GLY A 135 -5.45 -17.55 -9.21
C GLY A 135 -4.58 -16.61 -10.05
N SER A 136 -3.41 -17.04 -10.50
CA SER A 136 -2.49 -16.22 -11.31
C SER A 136 -2.73 -16.33 -12.82
N ARG A 137 -3.75 -17.06 -13.30
CA ARG A 137 -3.95 -17.36 -14.72
C ARG A 137 -5.35 -17.01 -15.20
N GLY A 138 -5.45 -16.67 -16.48
CA GLY A 138 -6.66 -16.20 -17.17
C GLY A 138 -6.63 -14.70 -17.36
N ASP A 139 -7.67 -14.18 -18.00
CA ASP A 139 -7.84 -12.76 -18.18
C ASP A 139 -8.06 -12.10 -16.81
N ALA A 140 -7.57 -10.90 -16.65
CA ALA A 140 -7.64 -10.17 -15.40
C ALA A 140 -8.84 -9.24 -15.42
N ASP A 141 -9.62 -9.30 -14.37
CA ASP A 141 -10.64 -8.31 -14.05
C ASP A 141 -10.03 -7.29 -13.08
N PHE A 142 -10.06 -6.02 -13.42
CA PHE A 142 -9.60 -4.91 -12.61
C PHE A 142 -10.82 -4.24 -12.00
N THR A 143 -10.84 -4.15 -10.67
CA THR A 143 -11.97 -3.59 -9.94
C THR A 143 -11.51 -2.61 -8.87
N VAL A 144 -12.37 -1.67 -8.54
CA VAL A 144 -12.33 -0.94 -7.27
C VAL A 144 -13.51 -1.44 -6.47
N SER A 145 -13.24 -2.04 -5.33
CA SER A 145 -14.28 -2.65 -4.48
C SER A 145 -14.37 -1.88 -3.17
N THR A 146 -15.58 -1.56 -2.76
CA THR A 146 -15.86 -0.95 -1.46
C THR A 146 -16.57 -1.96 -0.58
N TYR A 147 -15.96 -2.28 0.54
CA TYR A 147 -16.48 -3.19 1.56
C TYR A 147 -17.14 -2.39 2.68
N SER A 148 -18.33 -2.80 3.06
CA SER A 148 -19.08 -2.28 4.20
C SER A 148 -19.59 -3.45 5.04
N GLY A 149 -20.56 -3.27 5.92
CA GLY A 149 -21.09 -4.28 6.84
C GLY A 149 -21.31 -5.67 6.24
N ASN A 150 -21.78 -5.79 4.99
CA ASN A 150 -21.93 -7.08 4.30
C ASN A 150 -20.73 -7.37 3.37
N LEU A 151 -19.82 -8.22 3.84
CA LEU A 151 -18.61 -8.61 3.08
C LEU A 151 -18.88 -9.51 1.88
N LEU A 152 -20.06 -10.13 1.79
CA LEU A 152 -20.42 -11.03 0.68
C LEU A 152 -20.95 -10.25 -0.53
N GLU A 153 -21.28 -8.99 -0.36
CA GLU A 153 -21.83 -8.13 -1.40
C GLU A 153 -21.09 -6.78 -1.43
N PRO A 154 -19.77 -6.77 -1.67
CA PRO A 154 -19.04 -5.52 -1.84
C PRO A 154 -19.58 -4.76 -3.04
N LYS A 155 -19.48 -3.45 -3.01
CA LYS A 155 -19.76 -2.63 -4.19
C LYS A 155 -18.54 -2.67 -5.11
N GLU A 156 -18.64 -3.40 -6.21
CA GLU A 156 -17.58 -3.56 -7.20
C GLU A 156 -17.77 -2.60 -8.38
N ILE A 157 -16.71 -1.91 -8.76
CA ILE A 157 -16.65 -1.01 -9.91
C ILE A 157 -15.59 -1.54 -10.86
N ALA A 158 -16.05 -2.02 -12.04
CA ALA A 158 -15.13 -2.55 -13.04
C ALA A 158 -14.29 -1.44 -13.68
N LEU A 159 -12.99 -1.64 -13.77
CA LEU A 159 -12.07 -0.79 -14.51
C LEU A 159 -11.77 -1.38 -15.90
N PRO A 160 -11.29 -0.55 -16.85
CA PRO A 160 -10.87 -1.05 -18.15
C PRO A 160 -9.77 -2.12 -18.05
N GLU A 161 -9.76 -3.08 -18.98
CA GLU A 161 -8.76 -4.18 -19.05
C GLU A 161 -7.29 -3.70 -19.07
N VAL A 162 -7.06 -2.46 -19.48
CA VAL A 162 -5.73 -1.83 -19.51
C VAL A 162 -5.35 -1.16 -18.21
N ALA A 163 -6.24 -1.09 -17.23
CA ALA A 163 -5.96 -0.45 -15.96
C ALA A 163 -4.79 -1.14 -15.25
N ARG A 164 -3.92 -0.32 -14.65
CA ARG A 164 -2.77 -0.75 -13.87
C ARG A 164 -2.60 0.19 -12.69
N VAL A 165 -3.54 0.10 -11.76
CA VAL A 165 -3.54 0.97 -10.58
C VAL A 165 -2.21 0.81 -9.84
N HIS A 166 -1.55 1.92 -9.61
CA HIS A 166 -0.27 1.95 -8.90
C HIS A 166 -0.51 1.75 -7.41
N SER A 167 0.29 0.90 -6.78
CA SER A 167 0.03 0.41 -5.43
C SER A 167 1.02 0.93 -4.37
N ARG A 168 1.51 2.14 -4.53
CA ARG A 168 2.37 2.76 -3.52
C ARG A 168 1.61 3.79 -2.71
N ASP A 169 2.03 3.95 -1.47
CA ASP A 169 1.55 5.04 -0.64
C ASP A 169 1.75 6.38 -1.35
N GLY A 170 0.76 7.26 -1.28
CA GLY A 170 0.76 8.53 -1.99
C GLY A 170 0.45 8.45 -3.49
N SER A 171 0.07 7.28 -4.02
CA SER A 171 -0.36 7.14 -5.42
C SER A 171 -1.88 7.16 -5.61
N HIS A 172 -2.62 7.25 -4.53
CA HIS A 172 -4.07 7.27 -4.53
C HIS A 172 -4.59 8.12 -3.37
N ALA A 173 -5.80 8.58 -3.52
CA ALA A 173 -6.53 9.30 -2.48
C ALA A 173 -8.04 9.17 -2.71
N VAL A 174 -8.83 9.51 -1.71
CA VAL A 174 -10.27 9.74 -1.82
C VAL A 174 -10.51 11.23 -1.62
N THR A 175 -11.42 11.82 -2.40
CA THR A 175 -11.79 13.23 -2.19
C THR A 175 -12.42 13.42 -0.82
N SER A 176 -12.27 14.60 -0.23
CA SER A 176 -12.71 14.87 1.15
C SER A 176 -14.21 14.65 1.37
N ASP A 177 -15.03 14.72 0.32
CA ASP A 177 -16.45 14.39 0.34
C ASP A 177 -16.75 12.88 0.20
N GLY A 178 -15.72 12.05 0.08
CA GLY A 178 -15.83 10.60 -0.08
C GLY A 178 -16.39 10.15 -1.44
N LYS A 179 -16.59 11.07 -2.40
CA LYS A 179 -17.26 10.78 -3.65
C LYS A 179 -16.37 10.12 -4.70
N TYR A 180 -15.13 10.57 -4.83
CA TYR A 180 -14.23 10.09 -5.86
C TYR A 180 -13.00 9.40 -5.27
N PHE A 181 -12.70 8.21 -5.79
CA PHE A 181 -11.40 7.59 -5.64
C PHE A 181 -10.52 8.00 -6.81
N VAL A 182 -9.38 8.59 -6.51
CA VAL A 182 -8.40 9.09 -7.48
C VAL A 182 -7.13 8.27 -7.35
N THR A 183 -6.62 7.74 -8.46
CA THR A 183 -5.44 6.89 -8.42
C THR A 183 -4.54 7.10 -9.64
N TRP A 184 -3.23 6.93 -9.43
CA TRP A 184 -2.30 6.80 -10.52
C TRP A 184 -2.48 5.44 -11.22
N ASP A 185 -2.47 5.46 -12.55
CA ASP A 185 -2.58 4.26 -13.38
C ASP A 185 -1.33 4.14 -14.28
N ASP A 186 -0.50 3.13 -14.02
CA ASP A 186 0.71 2.85 -14.78
C ASP A 186 0.42 2.44 -16.23
N GLY A 187 -0.75 1.87 -16.50
CA GLY A 187 -1.19 1.51 -17.84
C GLY A 187 -1.52 2.73 -18.69
N LEU A 188 -2.01 3.78 -18.04
CA LEU A 188 -2.31 5.07 -18.66
C LEU A 188 -1.11 6.02 -18.66
N TYR A 189 -0.17 5.87 -17.72
CA TYR A 189 0.78 6.89 -17.32
C TYR A 189 0.05 8.19 -16.95
N GLY A 190 -0.84 8.11 -15.97
CA GLY A 190 -1.71 9.23 -15.63
C GLY A 190 -2.65 8.93 -14.48
N ILE A 191 -3.71 9.70 -14.39
CA ILE A 191 -4.67 9.67 -13.31
C ILE A 191 -5.99 9.11 -13.80
N ARG A 192 -6.58 8.24 -13.00
CA ARG A 192 -7.90 7.67 -13.17
C ARG A 192 -8.78 8.09 -12.00
N VAL A 193 -10.03 8.42 -12.29
CA VAL A 193 -11.03 8.83 -11.31
C VAL A 193 -12.22 7.89 -11.37
N VAL A 194 -12.64 7.39 -10.22
CA VAL A 194 -13.76 6.49 -10.05
C VAL A 194 -14.80 7.16 -9.17
N ASP A 195 -16.01 7.30 -9.65
CA ASP A 195 -17.16 7.78 -8.87
C ASP A 195 -17.67 6.63 -8.00
N LEU A 196 -17.44 6.73 -6.70
CA LEU A 196 -17.83 5.71 -5.73
C LEU A 196 -19.34 5.66 -5.51
N GLU A 197 -20.05 6.78 -5.71
CA GLU A 197 -21.51 6.84 -5.60
C GLU A 197 -22.18 6.26 -6.86
N ALA A 198 -21.80 6.75 -8.04
CA ALA A 198 -22.34 6.27 -9.31
C ALA A 198 -21.93 4.82 -9.63
N GLY A 199 -20.80 4.36 -9.12
CA GLY A 199 -20.28 3.02 -9.35
C GLY A 199 -19.66 2.84 -10.73
N GLU A 200 -18.97 3.86 -11.24
CA GLU A 200 -18.34 3.83 -12.56
C GLU A 200 -17.08 4.70 -12.62
N GLU A 201 -16.20 4.44 -13.59
CA GLU A 201 -15.11 5.34 -13.92
C GLU A 201 -15.69 6.64 -14.50
N SER A 202 -15.42 7.77 -13.83
CA SER A 202 -15.89 9.08 -14.29
C SER A 202 -14.93 9.71 -15.30
N GLY A 203 -13.65 9.40 -15.24
CA GLY A 203 -12.70 9.92 -16.20
C GLY A 203 -11.26 9.48 -15.96
N ALA A 204 -10.42 9.76 -16.95
CA ALA A 204 -8.98 9.53 -16.86
C ALA A 204 -8.22 10.55 -17.70
N VAL A 205 -7.01 10.93 -17.25
CA VAL A 205 -6.14 11.85 -17.97
C VAL A 205 -4.73 11.29 -18.01
N GLN A 206 -4.14 11.26 -19.21
CA GLN A 206 -2.74 10.87 -19.40
C GLN A 206 -1.83 12.03 -19.01
N ILE A 207 -0.82 11.75 -18.19
CA ILE A 207 0.13 12.75 -17.70
C ILE A 207 1.54 12.23 -17.88
N VAL A 208 2.21 12.71 -18.92
CA VAL A 208 3.58 12.28 -19.23
C VAL A 208 4.58 13.10 -18.41
N GLY A 209 5.58 12.43 -17.87
CA GLY A 209 6.70 13.07 -17.16
C GLY A 209 6.48 13.33 -15.68
N CYS A 210 5.31 12.98 -15.13
CA CYS A 210 5.05 13.04 -13.71
C CYS A 210 5.04 11.65 -13.08
N GLY A 211 5.29 11.59 -11.79
CA GLY A 211 5.35 10.35 -11.03
C GLY A 211 4.04 9.98 -10.35
N PRO A 212 4.00 8.83 -9.70
CA PRO A 212 2.78 8.34 -9.04
C PRO A 212 2.47 9.05 -7.72
N PHE A 213 3.33 9.95 -7.25
CA PHE A 213 3.10 10.65 -5.99
C PHE A 213 2.14 11.79 -6.19
N THR A 214 1.01 11.74 -5.48
CA THR A 214 -0.10 12.66 -5.64
C THR A 214 -0.61 13.14 -4.29
N TRP A 215 -1.09 14.39 -4.25
CA TRP A 215 -1.75 14.98 -3.09
C TRP A 215 -3.11 15.49 -3.50
N MET A 216 -4.10 15.24 -2.69
CA MET A 216 -5.43 15.82 -2.85
C MET A 216 -5.62 16.97 -1.87
N VAL A 217 -6.11 18.09 -2.38
CA VAL A 217 -6.55 19.24 -1.59
C VAL A 217 -7.95 19.60 -2.08
N GLY A 218 -8.94 19.16 -1.36
CA GLY A 218 -10.33 19.21 -1.87
C GLY A 218 -10.48 18.34 -3.14
N ASN A 219 -10.83 18.95 -4.25
CA ASN A 219 -10.93 18.31 -5.56
C ASN A 219 -9.71 18.59 -6.46
N ASP A 220 -8.69 19.20 -5.93
CA ASP A 220 -7.46 19.49 -6.64
C ASP A 220 -6.39 18.45 -6.30
N LEU A 221 -5.78 17.89 -7.34
CA LEU A 221 -4.69 16.93 -7.21
C LEU A 221 -3.41 17.56 -7.70
N TYR A 222 -2.37 17.40 -6.90
CA TYR A 222 -1.02 17.81 -7.23
C TYR A 222 -0.10 16.61 -7.38
N SER A 223 0.87 16.69 -8.28
CA SER A 223 1.85 15.61 -8.51
C SER A 223 3.22 16.18 -8.86
N VAL A 224 4.26 15.41 -8.59
CA VAL A 224 5.66 15.75 -8.92
C VAL A 224 5.99 15.27 -10.31
N CYS A 225 6.50 16.19 -11.15
CA CYS A 225 7.08 15.92 -12.46
C CYS A 225 8.60 16.05 -12.34
N GLU A 226 9.25 14.97 -11.92
CA GLU A 226 10.65 14.98 -11.51
C GLU A 226 11.62 15.37 -12.64
N ASP A 227 11.40 14.87 -13.86
CA ASP A 227 12.28 15.16 -15.01
C ASP A 227 12.30 16.64 -15.38
N ASP A 228 11.16 17.31 -15.29
CA ASP A 228 10.99 18.72 -15.65
C ASP A 228 11.16 19.68 -14.45
N ARG A 229 11.26 19.14 -13.22
CA ARG A 229 11.31 19.91 -11.97
C ARG A 229 10.04 20.73 -11.73
N GLU A 230 8.93 20.16 -12.12
CA GLU A 230 7.61 20.80 -12.04
C GLU A 230 6.71 20.15 -11.01
N LEU A 231 5.78 20.91 -10.48
CA LEU A 231 4.54 20.43 -9.90
C LEU A 231 3.43 20.55 -10.92
N LEU A 232 2.63 19.51 -11.02
CA LEU A 232 1.42 19.45 -11.81
C LEU A 232 0.21 19.74 -10.93
N HIS A 233 -0.78 20.40 -11.49
CA HIS A 233 -2.11 20.56 -10.92
C HIS A 233 -3.17 19.99 -11.86
N VAL A 234 -3.99 19.09 -11.31
CA VAL A 234 -5.15 18.49 -11.96
C VAL A 234 -6.38 18.80 -11.10
N ASN A 235 -7.42 19.34 -11.68
CA ASN A 235 -8.70 19.51 -11.01
C ASN A 235 -9.63 18.34 -11.35
N ILE A 236 -10.28 17.81 -10.35
CA ILE A 236 -11.36 16.83 -10.50
C ILE A 236 -12.67 17.62 -10.52
N GLY A 237 -13.30 17.68 -11.69
CA GLY A 237 -14.56 18.40 -11.85
C GLY A 237 -15.68 17.82 -10.98
N GLU A 238 -16.77 18.56 -10.81
CA GLU A 238 -17.97 18.08 -10.11
C GLU A 238 -18.57 16.82 -10.75
N ASP A 239 -18.25 16.57 -12.02
CA ASP A 239 -18.61 15.36 -12.79
C ASP A 239 -17.56 14.26 -12.72
N GLY A 240 -16.53 14.44 -11.90
CA GLY A 240 -15.42 13.49 -11.75
C GLY A 240 -14.42 13.48 -12.89
N VAL A 241 -14.53 14.38 -13.87
CA VAL A 241 -13.60 14.39 -15.00
C VAL A 241 -12.32 15.12 -14.63
N PRO A 242 -11.13 14.41 -14.62
CA PRO A 242 -9.87 15.05 -14.32
C PRO A 242 -9.40 15.95 -15.47
N THR A 243 -8.98 17.16 -15.15
CA THR A 243 -8.49 18.14 -16.13
C THR A 243 -7.17 18.76 -15.66
N GLU A 244 -6.13 18.68 -16.47
CA GLU A 244 -4.87 19.38 -16.20
C GLU A 244 -5.12 20.90 -16.21
N VAL A 245 -4.86 21.55 -15.07
CA VAL A 245 -5.00 22.98 -14.89
C VAL A 245 -3.70 23.70 -15.29
N GLY A 246 -2.57 23.13 -14.93
CA GLY A 246 -1.27 23.69 -15.26
C GLY A 246 -0.09 23.01 -14.61
N ARG A 247 1.09 23.55 -14.88
CA ARG A 247 2.37 23.11 -14.30
C ARG A 247 3.20 24.30 -13.87
N ALA A 248 3.99 24.13 -12.82
CA ALA A 248 4.89 25.16 -12.33
C ALA A 248 6.28 24.56 -12.07
N LYS A 249 7.33 25.16 -12.68
CA LYS A 249 8.72 24.76 -12.45
C LYS A 249 9.21 25.39 -11.15
N VAL A 250 9.05 24.65 -10.06
CA VAL A 250 9.28 25.15 -8.69
C VAL A 250 10.25 24.27 -7.89
N LEU A 251 10.63 23.11 -8.40
CA LEU A 251 11.56 22.21 -7.73
C LEU A 251 13.01 22.54 -8.11
N PRO A 252 13.98 22.32 -7.19
CA PRO A 252 15.41 22.51 -7.48
C PRO A 252 15.90 21.64 -8.65
N ASP A 253 16.95 22.06 -9.33
CA ASP A 253 17.52 21.33 -10.47
C ASP A 253 18.09 19.95 -10.10
N ASP A 254 18.53 19.78 -8.86
CA ASP A 254 19.07 18.53 -8.29
C ASP A 254 18.04 17.73 -7.49
N PHE A 255 16.77 18.10 -7.56
CA PHE A 255 15.70 17.41 -6.87
C PHE A 255 15.55 15.98 -7.40
N VAL A 256 15.48 15.03 -6.47
CA VAL A 256 15.10 13.63 -6.71
C VAL A 256 14.19 13.24 -5.58
N SER A 257 12.98 12.77 -5.88
CA SER A 257 12.03 12.35 -4.85
C SER A 257 12.54 11.10 -4.13
N ALA A 258 12.41 11.07 -2.82
CA ALA A 258 12.68 9.86 -2.07
C ALA A 258 11.63 8.79 -2.43
N ARG A 259 12.10 7.59 -2.70
CA ARG A 259 11.20 6.45 -2.90
C ARG A 259 10.53 6.11 -1.56
N ASN A 260 9.25 5.86 -1.57
CA ASN A 260 8.42 5.60 -0.39
C ASN A 260 8.21 6.83 0.52
N THR A 261 8.14 8.02 -0.07
CA THR A 261 7.71 9.20 0.65
C THR A 261 6.21 9.11 0.87
N THR A 262 5.78 8.90 2.10
CA THR A 262 4.38 9.06 2.47
C THR A 262 4.11 10.54 2.61
N MET A 263 3.11 11.03 1.92
CA MET A 263 2.77 12.44 1.91
C MET A 263 1.53 12.64 2.73
N ALA A 264 1.65 13.40 3.77
CA ALA A 264 0.51 13.85 4.49
C ALA A 264 0.18 15.25 4.07
N VAL A 265 -1.06 15.52 4.12
CA VAL A 265 -1.66 16.76 3.72
C VAL A 265 -2.54 17.21 4.88
N ASP A 266 -2.30 18.42 5.38
CA ASP A 266 -3.43 19.14 5.92
C ASP A 266 -4.28 19.64 4.74
N ALA A 267 -5.41 20.28 4.99
CA ALA A 267 -6.35 20.66 3.93
C ALA A 267 -5.73 21.54 2.81
N GLU A 268 -4.54 22.10 2.97
CA GLU A 268 -3.97 23.10 2.05
C GLU A 268 -2.46 22.95 1.82
N SER A 269 -1.75 22.07 2.54
CA SER A 269 -0.31 21.91 2.42
C SER A 269 0.15 20.46 2.32
N ALA A 270 1.29 20.26 1.71
CA ALA A 270 1.90 18.94 1.54
C ALA A 270 3.38 18.98 1.91
N LEU A 271 3.89 17.85 2.39
CA LEU A 271 5.30 17.69 2.72
C LEU A 271 5.93 16.61 1.86
N LEU A 272 7.11 16.87 1.37
CA LEU A 272 7.90 15.95 0.56
C LEU A 272 9.34 15.91 1.07
N ILE A 273 9.89 14.70 1.21
CA ILE A 273 11.31 14.50 1.50
C ILE A 273 12.01 14.06 0.20
N ALA A 274 13.05 14.81 -0.20
CA ALA A 274 13.88 14.43 -1.32
C ALA A 274 14.92 13.36 -0.93
N GLU A 275 15.51 12.68 -1.92
CA GLU A 275 16.47 11.58 -1.69
C GLU A 275 17.71 12.06 -0.90
N ASN A 276 18.12 13.32 -1.05
CA ASN A 276 19.22 13.93 -0.30
C ASN A 276 18.83 14.34 1.14
N GLY A 277 17.58 14.13 1.53
CA GLY A 277 17.05 14.48 2.84
C GLY A 277 16.45 15.87 2.96
N ASP A 278 16.49 16.67 1.91
CA ASP A 278 15.83 17.98 1.91
C ASP A 278 14.33 17.81 2.07
N VAL A 279 13.75 18.60 2.95
CA VAL A 279 12.31 18.59 3.26
C VAL A 279 11.67 19.83 2.67
N PHE A 280 10.68 19.61 1.83
CA PHE A 280 9.89 20.66 1.18
C PHE A 280 8.49 20.69 1.77
N VAL A 281 7.96 21.88 1.98
CA VAL A 281 6.55 22.10 2.28
C VAL A 281 5.96 22.93 1.15
N PHE A 282 4.87 22.45 0.60
CA PHE A 282 4.11 23.11 -0.46
C PHE A 282 2.82 23.63 0.17
N ASP A 283 2.55 24.89 -0.04
CA ASP A 283 1.28 25.53 0.31
C ASP A 283 0.46 25.66 -0.98
N PHE A 284 -0.69 25.01 -1.01
CA PHE A 284 -1.60 24.99 -2.15
C PHE A 284 -2.86 25.85 -1.92
N SER A 285 -2.93 26.63 -0.85
CA SER A 285 -4.07 27.52 -0.55
C SER A 285 -4.38 28.51 -1.70
N GLU A 286 -3.35 28.90 -2.44
CA GLU A 286 -3.45 29.77 -3.62
C GLU A 286 -3.25 28.98 -4.95
N GLY A 287 -3.25 27.65 -4.90
CA GLY A 287 -2.96 26.75 -6.04
C GLY A 287 -1.47 26.43 -6.18
N LEU A 288 -0.98 26.24 -7.43
CA LEU A 288 0.45 25.95 -7.66
C LEU A 288 1.34 27.12 -7.15
N PRO A 289 2.44 26.83 -6.45
CA PRO A 289 3.43 27.82 -6.10
C PRO A 289 3.94 28.56 -7.36
N SER A 290 4.04 29.86 -7.30
CA SER A 290 4.52 30.70 -8.42
C SER A 290 6.03 30.94 -8.40
N GLU A 291 6.69 30.63 -7.27
CA GLU A 291 8.13 30.81 -7.06
C GLU A 291 8.77 29.48 -6.70
N PRO A 292 10.08 29.31 -6.97
CA PRO A 292 10.81 28.10 -6.58
C PRO A 292 10.69 27.85 -5.06
N VAL A 293 10.31 26.62 -4.72
CA VAL A 293 10.19 26.19 -3.32
C VAL A 293 11.59 25.84 -2.80
N THR A 294 11.90 26.36 -1.62
CA THR A 294 13.16 26.06 -0.93
C THR A 294 12.91 25.06 0.19
N PRO A 295 13.86 24.14 0.47
CA PRO A 295 13.69 23.21 1.59
C PRO A 295 13.64 23.99 2.90
N ILE A 296 12.75 23.59 3.80
CA ILE A 296 12.68 24.13 5.17
C ILE A 296 13.85 23.64 6.04
N GLY A 297 14.51 22.56 5.63
CA GLY A 297 15.66 21.98 6.30
C GLY A 297 16.03 20.63 5.67
N ASN A 298 16.87 19.88 6.36
CA ASN A 298 17.32 18.57 5.93
C ASN A 298 17.14 17.56 7.06
N ALA A 299 16.33 16.52 6.83
CA ALA A 299 16.12 15.42 7.76
C ALA A 299 17.13 14.28 7.56
N GLY A 300 18.10 14.44 6.65
CA GLY A 300 19.18 13.48 6.42
C GLY A 300 20.15 13.41 7.58
N ASP A 301 20.75 12.25 7.74
CA ASP A 301 21.93 12.09 8.57
C ASP A 301 23.01 11.34 7.77
N ASP A 302 24.25 11.45 8.20
CA ASP A 302 25.42 10.81 7.54
C ASP A 302 25.37 9.27 7.60
N SER A 303 24.41 8.67 8.28
CA SER A 303 24.40 7.25 8.64
C SER A 303 23.42 6.40 7.83
N GLY A 304 22.55 6.97 7.00
CA GLY A 304 21.60 6.12 6.29
C GLY A 304 20.68 6.85 5.31
N ARG A 305 19.96 6.04 4.55
CA ARG A 305 18.89 6.49 3.68
C ARG A 305 17.55 6.41 4.38
N PHE A 306 16.67 7.31 4.01
CA PHE A 306 15.26 7.23 4.37
C PHE A 306 14.67 5.94 3.80
N ALA A 307 13.83 5.28 4.59
CA ALA A 307 13.09 4.11 4.14
C ALA A 307 11.60 4.42 3.96
N ALA A 308 11.03 5.19 4.87
CA ALA A 308 9.64 5.64 4.83
C ALA A 308 9.47 6.88 5.72
N ASN A 309 8.42 7.62 5.51
CA ASN A 309 8.00 8.69 6.40
C ASN A 309 6.48 8.65 6.58
N ALA A 310 6.03 9.11 7.72
CA ALA A 310 4.63 9.34 8.00
C ALA A 310 4.48 10.70 8.70
N ILE A 311 3.37 11.35 8.49
CA ILE A 311 3.04 12.62 9.11
C ILE A 311 1.70 12.48 9.83
N ASN A 312 1.52 13.17 10.94
CA ASN A 312 0.25 13.14 11.64
C ASN A 312 -0.81 14.03 10.97
N ALA A 313 -2.07 13.84 11.34
CA ALA A 313 -3.21 14.45 10.68
C ALA A 313 -3.21 15.98 10.70
N ASP A 314 -2.55 16.61 11.69
CA ASP A 314 -2.44 18.06 11.82
C ASP A 314 -1.12 18.62 11.24
N ALA A 315 -0.34 17.79 10.54
CA ALA A 315 0.94 18.14 9.93
C ALA A 315 2.00 18.71 10.90
N THR A 316 1.87 18.46 12.19
CA THR A 316 2.81 19.01 13.20
C THR A 316 4.01 18.12 13.47
N ARG A 317 3.96 16.85 13.08
CA ARG A 317 5.00 15.83 13.33
C ARG A 317 5.30 15.00 12.10
N ILE A 318 6.57 14.68 11.92
CA ILE A 318 7.07 13.80 10.86
C ILE A 318 7.86 12.68 11.52
N ALA A 319 7.47 11.44 11.24
CA ALA A 319 8.26 10.27 11.60
C ALA A 319 9.03 9.78 10.38
N VAL A 320 10.33 9.58 10.52
CA VAL A 320 11.21 9.17 9.43
C VAL A 320 12.01 7.94 9.84
N THR A 321 12.05 6.93 8.99
CA THR A 321 12.86 5.72 9.19
C THR A 321 14.20 5.83 8.51
N TYR A 322 15.23 5.30 9.15
CA TYR A 322 16.60 5.27 8.65
C TYR A 322 17.12 3.85 8.58
N THR A 323 17.82 3.56 7.50
CA THR A 323 18.54 2.29 7.32
C THR A 323 20.00 2.47 7.72
N ASP A 324 20.62 1.45 8.28
CA ASP A 324 22.04 1.44 8.67
C ASP A 324 22.98 1.09 7.53
N SER A 325 22.45 0.74 6.37
CA SER A 325 23.24 0.33 5.20
C SER A 325 22.75 1.00 3.92
N ILE A 326 23.71 1.48 3.13
CA ILE A 326 23.44 1.97 1.77
C ILE A 326 23.22 0.74 0.89
N VAL A 327 21.97 0.48 0.52
CA VAL A 327 21.65 -0.46 -0.55
C VAL A 327 21.94 0.22 -1.89
N HIS A 328 22.28 -0.57 -2.91
CA HIS A 328 22.60 -0.05 -4.25
C HIS A 328 21.60 1.02 -4.69
N PRO A 329 22.05 2.17 -5.24
CA PRO A 329 21.18 3.29 -5.59
C PRO A 329 19.99 2.90 -6.47
N ASP A 330 20.16 1.90 -7.35
CA ASP A 330 19.10 1.42 -8.24
C ASP A 330 18.23 0.31 -7.60
N SER A 331 18.53 -0.10 -6.36
CA SER A 331 17.71 -1.06 -5.63
C SER A 331 16.56 -0.29 -4.96
N GLY A 332 15.36 -0.50 -5.42
CA GLY A 332 14.16 -0.01 -4.73
C GLY A 332 13.89 -0.69 -3.38
N ARG A 333 14.77 -1.62 -2.96
CA ARG A 333 14.71 -2.29 -1.66
C ARG A 333 15.65 -1.56 -0.73
N GLY A 334 15.08 -0.89 0.28
CA GLY A 334 15.83 -0.34 1.40
C GLY A 334 16.63 -1.40 2.12
N GLY A 335 17.66 -1.02 2.85
CA GLY A 335 18.29 -1.84 3.89
C GLY A 335 17.31 -2.04 5.06
N SER A 336 17.71 -2.86 6.03
CA SER A 336 16.95 -3.01 7.27
C SER A 336 16.86 -1.65 7.96
N VAL A 337 15.65 -1.28 8.39
CA VAL A 337 15.45 -0.08 9.21
C VAL A 337 16.13 -0.30 10.56
N ALA A 338 16.94 0.66 10.98
CA ALA A 338 17.67 0.60 12.25
C ALA A 338 17.06 1.52 13.31
N LYS A 339 16.50 2.64 12.89
CA LYS A 339 15.91 3.63 13.79
C LYS A 339 14.76 4.39 13.16
N VAL A 340 13.94 4.97 14.01
CA VAL A 340 12.90 5.95 13.67
C VAL A 340 13.22 7.27 14.38
N VAL A 341 13.05 8.39 13.70
CA VAL A 341 13.21 9.72 14.29
C VAL A 341 11.91 10.49 14.10
N LEU A 342 11.42 11.05 15.20
CA LEU A 342 10.29 11.96 15.21
C LEU A 342 10.82 13.40 15.18
N PHE A 343 10.35 14.17 14.19
CA PHE A 343 10.69 15.59 14.01
C PHE A 343 9.47 16.47 14.24
N ASP A 344 9.73 17.69 14.64
CA ASP A 344 8.79 18.78 14.52
C ASP A 344 8.72 19.22 13.06
N ALA A 345 7.51 19.31 12.51
CA ALA A 345 7.31 19.58 11.09
C ALA A 345 7.61 21.05 10.70
N GLU A 346 7.51 21.99 11.66
CA GLU A 346 7.71 23.41 11.37
C GLU A 346 9.19 23.75 11.16
N ASN A 347 10.08 23.12 11.95
CA ASN A 347 11.50 23.53 12.01
C ASN A 347 12.48 22.36 11.89
N LEU A 348 12.01 21.13 11.68
CA LEU A 348 12.77 19.88 11.62
C LEU A 348 13.66 19.64 12.86
N ALA A 349 13.29 20.18 13.99
CA ALA A 349 13.96 19.85 15.23
C ALA A 349 13.62 18.39 15.63
N PRO A 350 14.62 17.54 15.91
CA PRO A 350 14.33 16.18 16.36
C PRO A 350 13.69 16.22 17.75
N VAL A 351 12.48 15.71 17.83
CA VAL A 351 11.75 15.51 19.09
C VAL A 351 12.34 14.33 19.83
N ARG A 352 12.49 13.18 19.10
CA ARG A 352 13.06 11.97 19.66
C ARG A 352 13.55 11.02 18.57
N SER A 353 14.54 10.19 18.94
CA SER A 353 15.05 9.11 18.13
C SER A 353 14.91 7.79 18.87
N TYR A 354 14.47 6.74 18.16
CA TYR A 354 14.26 5.40 18.68
C TYR A 354 15.12 4.42 17.88
N SER A 355 16.02 3.70 18.54
CA SER A 355 16.57 2.47 17.99
C SER A 355 15.48 1.41 18.02
N LEU A 356 15.30 0.64 16.96
CA LEU A 356 14.30 -0.43 16.94
C LEU A 356 14.57 -1.46 18.06
N ALA A 357 15.84 -1.77 18.31
CA ALA A 357 16.23 -2.68 19.38
C ALA A 357 15.80 -2.18 20.77
N ASP A 358 15.89 -0.87 21.03
CA ASP A 358 15.51 -0.27 22.33
C ASP A 358 14.00 -0.36 22.58
N ILE A 359 13.19 -0.37 21.52
CA ILE A 359 11.75 -0.54 21.61
C ILE A 359 11.28 -1.99 21.44
N GLY A 360 12.23 -2.91 21.33
CA GLY A 360 12.00 -4.36 21.27
C GLY A 360 11.43 -4.82 19.93
N ILE A 361 11.80 -4.15 18.84
CA ILE A 361 11.51 -4.53 17.45
C ILE A 361 12.84 -4.95 16.81
N GLU A 362 12.89 -6.16 16.25
CA GLU A 362 14.06 -6.68 15.53
C GLU A 362 13.98 -6.42 14.03
N SER A 363 12.76 -6.42 13.47
CA SER A 363 12.51 -6.17 12.06
C SER A 363 11.34 -5.22 11.89
N TYR A 364 11.58 -4.09 11.25
CA TYR A 364 10.56 -3.08 10.96
C TYR A 364 9.61 -3.56 9.85
N SER A 365 8.32 -3.36 10.03
CA SER A 365 7.31 -3.59 9.01
C SER A 365 6.70 -2.30 8.49
N SER A 366 6.12 -1.48 9.36
CA SER A 366 5.41 -0.26 8.98
C SER A 366 5.27 0.71 10.15
N MET A 367 4.73 1.90 9.85
CA MET A 367 4.33 2.89 10.85
C MET A 367 3.10 3.67 10.39
N ALA A 368 2.32 4.14 11.34
CA ALA A 368 1.15 4.98 11.09
C ALA A 368 0.86 5.87 12.31
N TYR A 369 0.04 6.90 12.13
CA TYR A 369 -0.54 7.68 13.21
C TYR A 369 -1.94 7.21 13.56
N SER A 370 -2.41 7.51 14.77
CA SER A 370 -3.84 7.47 15.08
C SER A 370 -4.59 8.52 14.25
N VAL A 371 -5.89 8.33 14.06
CA VAL A 371 -6.75 9.25 13.30
C VAL A 371 -6.65 10.69 13.81
N ASP A 372 -6.59 10.86 15.13
CA ASP A 372 -6.44 12.17 15.77
C ASP A 372 -4.99 12.71 15.77
N GLY A 373 -4.03 11.98 15.19
CA GLY A 373 -2.61 12.34 15.17
C GLY A 373 -1.91 12.31 16.53
N GLY A 374 -2.63 11.98 17.61
CA GLY A 374 -2.12 12.04 18.98
C GLY A 374 -1.09 10.97 19.31
N THR A 375 -1.16 9.83 18.63
CA THR A 375 -0.26 8.70 18.85
C THR A 375 0.38 8.25 17.52
N PHE A 376 1.67 8.03 17.58
CA PHE A 376 2.44 7.46 16.49
C PHE A 376 2.79 6.00 16.80
N TYR A 377 2.56 5.09 15.86
CA TYR A 377 2.76 3.66 16.02
C TYR A 377 3.85 3.13 15.11
N VAL A 378 4.68 2.23 15.64
CA VAL A 378 5.68 1.46 14.89
C VAL A 378 5.33 -0.02 15.01
N LEU A 379 5.22 -0.70 13.89
CA LEU A 379 4.99 -2.14 13.79
C LEU A 379 6.24 -2.85 13.33
N GLY A 380 6.50 -4.01 13.90
CA GLY A 380 7.57 -4.88 13.44
C GLY A 380 7.59 -6.20 14.20
N ASP A 381 8.51 -7.08 13.80
CA ASP A 381 8.68 -8.35 14.49
C ASP A 381 9.45 -8.15 15.79
N GLY A 382 8.97 -8.74 16.87
CA GLY A 382 9.69 -8.83 18.13
C GLY A 382 10.76 -9.92 18.11
N ALA A 383 11.39 -10.16 19.27
CA ALA A 383 12.37 -11.22 19.41
C ALA A 383 11.76 -12.60 19.15
N GLU A 384 12.51 -13.44 18.42
CA GLU A 384 12.08 -14.82 18.18
C GLU A 384 12.01 -15.60 19.48
N VAL A 385 10.86 -16.21 19.75
CA VAL A 385 10.63 -17.10 20.87
C VAL A 385 10.09 -18.43 20.35
N ASP A 386 10.78 -19.53 20.65
CA ASP A 386 10.39 -20.89 20.22
C ASP A 386 10.15 -21.06 18.70
N GLY A 387 10.89 -20.32 17.88
CA GLY A 387 10.78 -20.36 16.41
C GLY A 387 9.66 -19.50 15.82
N SER A 388 9.06 -18.62 16.62
CA SER A 388 8.08 -17.62 16.20
C SER A 388 8.51 -16.23 16.67
N ALA A 389 8.42 -15.24 15.78
CA ALA A 389 8.61 -13.84 16.10
C ALA A 389 7.23 -13.17 16.15
N PRO A 390 6.69 -12.84 17.35
CA PRO A 390 5.42 -12.16 17.45
C PRO A 390 5.55 -10.74 16.87
N GLN A 391 4.54 -10.31 16.13
CA GLN A 391 4.48 -8.92 15.69
C GLN A 391 4.11 -8.02 16.86
N LYS A 392 4.83 -6.92 16.96
CA LYS A 392 4.75 -5.96 18.05
C LYS A 392 4.37 -4.59 17.53
N LEU A 393 3.37 -3.99 18.17
CA LEU A 393 2.93 -2.62 17.92
C LEU A 393 3.34 -1.75 19.11
N VAL A 394 4.14 -0.72 18.85
CA VAL A 394 4.64 0.20 19.87
C VAL A 394 4.13 1.59 19.58
N GLY A 395 3.39 2.18 20.52
CA GLY A 395 2.82 3.52 20.42
C GLY A 395 3.60 4.55 21.19
N PHE A 396 3.69 5.75 20.64
CA PHE A 396 4.37 6.92 21.19
C PHE A 396 3.45 8.14 21.15
N ASP A 397 3.42 8.92 22.21
CA ASP A 397 2.79 10.24 22.20
C ASP A 397 3.47 11.13 21.17
N SER A 398 2.73 11.65 20.20
CA SER A 398 3.28 12.42 19.09
C SER A 398 3.92 13.73 19.53
N ALA A 399 3.40 14.37 20.58
CA ALA A 399 3.90 15.67 21.04
C ALA A 399 5.24 15.55 21.78
N THR A 400 5.38 14.51 22.63
CA THR A 400 6.54 14.34 23.52
C THR A 400 7.52 13.28 23.05
N GLY A 401 7.07 12.36 22.19
CA GLY A 401 7.80 11.16 21.80
C GLY A 401 7.95 10.15 22.93
N GLU A 402 7.16 10.20 24.01
CA GLU A 402 7.22 9.20 25.07
C GLU A 402 6.45 7.95 24.66
N GLN A 403 7.01 6.76 24.95
CA GLN A 403 6.31 5.52 24.69
C GLN A 403 5.09 5.41 25.59
N VAL A 404 3.91 5.21 25.00
CA VAL A 404 2.62 5.12 25.71
C VAL A 404 2.05 3.70 25.69
N SER A 405 2.41 2.90 24.69
CA SER A 405 1.95 1.50 24.60
C SER A 405 3.00 0.57 23.99
N SER A 406 2.85 -0.70 24.25
CA SER A 406 3.61 -1.77 23.59
C SER A 406 2.83 -3.06 23.74
N VAL A 407 2.28 -3.53 22.64
CA VAL A 407 1.42 -4.72 22.61
C VAL A 407 1.89 -5.70 21.53
N GLU A 408 1.60 -6.97 21.70
CA GLU A 408 1.76 -7.99 20.65
C GLU A 408 0.45 -8.13 19.90
N LEU A 409 0.51 -8.25 18.58
CA LEU A 409 -0.69 -8.51 17.80
C LEU A 409 -1.20 -9.90 18.11
N SER A 410 -2.50 -10.01 18.29
CA SER A 410 -3.21 -11.23 18.66
C SER A 410 -4.39 -11.50 17.71
N GLY A 411 -4.96 -12.69 17.78
CA GLY A 411 -6.12 -13.03 16.96
C GLY A 411 -5.84 -13.79 15.68
N ASN A 412 -4.77 -14.61 15.68
CA ASN A 412 -4.42 -15.46 14.53
C ASN A 412 -4.07 -14.66 13.27
N VAL A 413 -3.35 -13.59 13.46
CA VAL A 413 -2.91 -12.68 12.38
C VAL A 413 -1.71 -13.30 11.70
N GLY A 414 -1.69 -13.26 10.37
CA GLY A 414 -0.48 -13.47 9.58
C GLY A 414 0.50 -12.29 9.75
N ALA A 415 1.53 -12.25 8.94
CA ALA A 415 2.46 -11.12 8.99
C ALA A 415 1.82 -9.87 8.40
N VAL A 416 1.48 -8.90 9.24
CA VAL A 416 1.06 -7.55 8.83
C VAL A 416 2.27 -6.82 8.25
N THR A 417 2.18 -6.42 7.00
CA THR A 417 3.27 -5.80 6.25
C THR A 417 3.13 -4.29 6.10
N SER A 418 1.92 -3.76 6.30
CA SER A 418 1.64 -2.33 6.23
C SER A 418 0.62 -1.94 7.29
N LEU A 419 0.80 -0.78 7.89
CA LEU A 419 -0.18 -0.08 8.72
C LEU A 419 -0.75 1.10 7.97
N LEU A 420 -2.04 1.32 8.13
CA LEU A 420 -2.76 2.45 7.55
C LEU A 420 -3.58 3.12 8.65
N THR A 421 -3.71 4.43 8.55
CA THR A 421 -4.66 5.22 9.33
C THR A 421 -5.96 5.28 8.54
N PRO A 422 -7.11 4.86 9.09
CA PRO A 422 -8.38 5.08 8.42
C PRO A 422 -8.73 6.57 8.39
N GLU A 423 -9.38 7.03 7.33
CA GLU A 423 -9.72 8.44 7.13
C GLU A 423 -11.17 8.71 7.48
N GLU A 424 -11.44 9.85 8.09
CA GLU A 424 -12.79 10.35 8.29
C GLU A 424 -13.33 10.91 6.96
N ILE A 425 -14.51 10.47 6.57
CA ILE A 425 -15.22 11.08 5.43
C ILE A 425 -15.96 12.31 5.95
N GLY A 426 -15.63 13.48 5.40
CA GLY A 426 -16.18 14.77 5.81
C GLY A 426 -17.63 15.02 5.36
#